data_da382673b0af170d02164bd7104e6be9
#
_entry.id   da382673b0af170d02164bd7104e6be9
#
_cell.length_a   1.000
_cell.length_b   1.000
_cell.length_c   1.000
_cell.angle_alpha   90.00
_cell.angle_beta   90.00
_cell.angle_gamma   90.00
#
_symmetry.space_group_name_H-M   'P 1'
#
loop_
_entity.id
_entity.type
_entity.pdbx_description
1 polymer ?
#
loop_
_entity_poly.entity_id
_entity_poly.type
_entity_poly.pdbx_seq_one_letter_code
_entity_poly.pdbx_strand_id
1 'polypeptide(L)'
;MTKLTPEISLSVSPDLASPDLESLRDWIRAHRVEEIECVTPDFAGIARGKVMPAAKFLRESEIRLPVSIFFAGITGEYADVDHPELYSDGDITLIPDLTTARAVPWAGEASLQIIHDVVDRHGEPIAFAPREVLRRVLRAYEAKGWTPVVAPELEFYLTKPNTDPDYPLEPPVGRSGRQSTGSQAFSLSAVDEYDSVIEHIYDYAEAQGLEIDTIIQEAGAAQLEVNMMHGDAMKLADQVFLFKRLIREAALRCGSYATFMAKPMAGQPGSAMHVHQSVLDAQGRNVFSAQDGETSPAFDHFIGGQQKYLPACSALNAPYVNSYRRMVKYMSAPVNLEWGYDNRSTGLRAPRSDPKGRRVENRVIGADANPYLAIAATLAAGFLGMVEEVEPRPAVAGGAYDNERDLPYS
;
A
#
# COMPACT_ATOMS: atom_id res chain seq x y z
N MET A 1 6.25 -40.33 -1.24
CA MET A 1 6.70 -39.47 -2.38
C MET A 1 5.50 -39.32 -3.31
N THR A 2 4.67 -38.35 -3.06
CA THR A 2 3.54 -37.99 -3.93
C THR A 2 4.12 -37.21 -5.09
N LYS A 3 3.93 -37.68 -6.31
CA LYS A 3 4.28 -36.95 -7.53
C LYS A 3 3.48 -35.67 -7.50
N LEU A 4 4.15 -34.55 -7.29
CA LEU A 4 3.59 -33.22 -7.57
C LEU A 4 3.26 -33.20 -9.05
N THR A 5 1.98 -33.18 -9.40
CA THR A 5 1.53 -32.74 -10.73
C THR A 5 2.13 -31.38 -11.01
N PRO A 6 2.60 -31.08 -12.23
CA PRO A 6 3.08 -29.73 -12.53
C PRO A 6 1.95 -28.74 -12.24
N GLU A 7 2.25 -27.80 -11.35
CA GLU A 7 1.34 -26.70 -11.00
C GLU A 7 0.99 -25.93 -12.29
N ILE A 8 -0.28 -25.88 -12.65
CA ILE A 8 -0.78 -25.07 -13.76
C ILE A 8 -1.05 -23.66 -13.18
N SER A 9 -0.02 -23.00 -12.68
CA SER A 9 -0.12 -21.61 -12.30
C SER A 9 0.04 -20.69 -13.50
N LEU A 10 -0.69 -19.57 -13.51
CA LEU A 10 -0.54 -18.55 -14.54
C LEU A 10 0.76 -17.78 -14.31
N SER A 11 1.62 -17.73 -15.32
CA SER A 11 2.87 -16.97 -15.31
C SER A 11 2.74 -15.60 -15.97
N VAL A 12 1.55 -15.23 -16.44
CA VAL A 12 1.29 -13.94 -17.10
C VAL A 12 -0.12 -13.44 -16.76
N SER A 13 -0.27 -12.13 -16.67
CA SER A 13 -1.56 -11.44 -16.52
C SER A 13 -2.10 -10.98 -17.87
N PRO A 14 -3.42 -10.74 -17.98
CA PRO A 14 -3.97 -10.12 -19.19
C PRO A 14 -3.39 -8.70 -19.36
N ASP A 15 -2.79 -8.46 -20.52
CA ASP A 15 -2.44 -7.09 -20.95
C ASP A 15 -3.63 -6.51 -21.71
N LEU A 16 -4.51 -5.84 -20.98
CA LEU A 16 -5.74 -5.28 -21.52
C LEU A 16 -5.66 -3.74 -21.46
N ALA A 17 -5.19 -3.13 -22.52
CA ALA A 17 -5.06 -1.66 -22.62
C ALA A 17 -6.43 -0.94 -22.47
N SER A 18 -7.51 -1.60 -22.85
CA SER A 18 -8.89 -1.17 -22.62
C SER A 18 -9.75 -2.42 -22.43
N PRO A 19 -9.70 -3.02 -21.23
CA PRO A 19 -10.32 -4.31 -21.01
C PRO A 19 -11.84 -4.18 -21.04
N ASP A 20 -12.46 -4.91 -21.94
CA ASP A 20 -13.88 -5.23 -21.89
C ASP A 20 -14.07 -6.71 -21.48
N LEU A 21 -15.30 -7.05 -21.17
CA LEU A 21 -15.62 -8.41 -20.72
C LEU A 21 -15.40 -9.45 -21.85
N GLU A 22 -15.44 -9.05 -23.10
CA GLU A 22 -15.23 -9.94 -24.26
C GLU A 22 -13.74 -10.30 -24.39
N SER A 23 -12.86 -9.29 -24.36
CA SER A 23 -11.40 -9.48 -24.37
C SER A 23 -10.93 -10.34 -23.20
N LEU A 24 -11.46 -10.07 -22.00
CA LEU A 24 -11.15 -10.88 -20.83
C LEU A 24 -11.66 -12.33 -20.95
N ARG A 25 -12.86 -12.52 -21.55
CA ARG A 25 -13.43 -13.85 -21.82
C ARG A 25 -12.53 -14.68 -22.72
N ASP A 26 -12.01 -14.07 -23.79
CA ASP A 26 -11.15 -14.75 -24.74
C ASP A 26 -9.81 -15.10 -24.11
N TRP A 27 -9.26 -14.20 -23.28
CA TRP A 27 -8.04 -14.45 -22.52
C TRP A 27 -8.23 -15.58 -21.50
N ILE A 28 -9.32 -15.59 -20.74
CA ILE A 28 -9.70 -16.65 -19.79
C ILE A 28 -9.76 -18.01 -20.48
N ARG A 29 -10.39 -18.06 -21.67
CA ARG A 29 -10.49 -19.32 -22.45
C ARG A 29 -9.13 -19.79 -22.97
N ALA A 30 -8.33 -18.86 -23.52
CA ALA A 30 -7.01 -19.17 -24.08
C ALA A 30 -6.05 -19.74 -23.02
N HIS A 31 -6.11 -19.23 -21.78
CA HIS A 31 -5.25 -19.61 -20.66
C HIS A 31 -5.90 -20.64 -19.75
N ARG A 32 -7.09 -21.13 -20.07
CA ARG A 32 -7.82 -22.14 -19.28
C ARG A 32 -8.00 -21.77 -17.82
N VAL A 33 -8.29 -20.50 -17.58
CA VAL A 33 -8.55 -20.00 -16.21
C VAL A 33 -9.76 -20.73 -15.63
N GLU A 34 -9.60 -21.29 -14.45
CA GLU A 34 -10.63 -22.06 -13.77
C GLU A 34 -11.37 -21.22 -12.73
N GLU A 35 -10.66 -20.32 -12.05
CA GLU A 35 -11.19 -19.54 -10.94
C GLU A 35 -10.89 -18.04 -11.06
N ILE A 36 -11.83 -17.24 -10.56
CA ILE A 36 -11.67 -15.79 -10.41
C ILE A 36 -11.83 -15.44 -8.93
N GLU A 37 -10.78 -14.85 -8.37
CA GLU A 37 -10.81 -14.22 -7.05
C GLU A 37 -11.33 -12.80 -7.20
N CYS A 38 -12.55 -12.57 -6.78
CA CYS A 38 -13.20 -11.27 -6.82
C CYS A 38 -12.96 -10.57 -5.49
N VAL A 39 -12.09 -9.56 -5.47
CA VAL A 39 -11.60 -8.95 -4.23
C VAL A 39 -11.95 -7.47 -4.13
N THR A 40 -12.17 -6.99 -2.91
CA THR A 40 -12.28 -5.57 -2.56
C THR A 40 -11.54 -5.31 -1.25
N PRO A 41 -10.87 -4.15 -1.07
CA PRO A 41 -10.23 -3.83 0.20
C PRO A 41 -11.26 -3.41 1.26
N ASP A 42 -11.15 -3.99 2.48
CA ASP A 42 -11.84 -3.45 3.65
C ASP A 42 -11.07 -2.26 4.27
N PHE A 43 -11.54 -1.72 5.41
CA PHE A 43 -10.83 -0.60 6.08
C PHE A 43 -9.44 -0.97 6.59
N ALA A 44 -9.22 -2.23 6.94
CA ALA A 44 -7.91 -2.74 7.35
C ALA A 44 -6.95 -2.97 6.16
N GLY A 45 -7.41 -2.81 4.92
CA GLY A 45 -6.65 -3.14 3.71
C GLY A 45 -6.54 -4.65 3.48
N ILE A 46 -7.44 -5.45 4.07
CA ILE A 46 -7.52 -6.88 3.86
C ILE A 46 -8.38 -7.15 2.62
N ALA A 47 -7.96 -8.10 1.79
CA ALA A 47 -8.75 -8.55 0.64
C ALA A 47 -9.97 -9.34 1.12
N ARG A 48 -11.15 -8.76 0.93
CA ARG A 48 -12.44 -9.42 1.14
C ARG A 48 -13.05 -9.78 -0.21
N GLY A 49 -13.76 -10.88 -0.29
CA GLY A 49 -14.34 -11.26 -1.58
C GLY A 49 -14.82 -12.69 -1.66
N LYS A 50 -14.93 -13.17 -2.89
CA LYS A 50 -15.34 -14.54 -3.20
C LYS A 50 -14.46 -15.11 -4.30
N VAL A 51 -14.13 -16.38 -4.19
CA VAL A 51 -13.59 -17.18 -5.29
C VAL A 51 -14.76 -17.80 -6.03
N MET A 52 -14.78 -17.71 -7.34
CA MET A 52 -15.85 -18.29 -8.16
C MET A 52 -15.31 -18.93 -9.44
N PRO A 53 -15.97 -19.99 -9.93
CA PRO A 53 -15.62 -20.56 -11.22
C PRO A 53 -15.63 -19.51 -12.33
N ALA A 54 -14.61 -19.48 -13.19
CA ALA A 54 -14.50 -18.52 -14.28
C ALA A 54 -15.74 -18.53 -15.21
N ALA A 55 -16.32 -19.71 -15.45
CA ALA A 55 -17.55 -19.85 -16.23
C ALA A 55 -18.75 -19.14 -15.59
N LYS A 56 -18.82 -19.06 -14.26
CA LYS A 56 -19.86 -18.30 -13.55
C LYS A 56 -19.61 -16.81 -13.67
N PHE A 57 -18.37 -16.36 -13.41
CA PHE A 57 -17.98 -14.96 -13.53
C PHE A 57 -18.33 -14.37 -14.92
N LEU A 58 -18.07 -15.13 -15.99
CA LEU A 58 -18.38 -14.69 -17.36
C LEU A 58 -19.89 -14.59 -17.67
N ARG A 59 -20.74 -15.20 -16.87
CA ARG A 59 -22.20 -15.07 -16.98
C ARG A 59 -22.77 -14.00 -16.04
N GLU A 60 -22.20 -13.91 -14.84
CA GLU A 60 -22.68 -13.08 -13.75
C GLU A 60 -21.47 -12.50 -13.02
N SER A 61 -20.93 -11.38 -13.54
CA SER A 61 -19.74 -10.75 -12.95
C SER A 61 -20.04 -9.95 -11.67
N GLU A 62 -21.32 -9.66 -11.40
CA GLU A 62 -21.74 -9.00 -10.17
C GLU A 62 -21.74 -9.98 -8.98
N ILE A 63 -21.18 -9.53 -7.87
CA ILE A 63 -21.09 -10.32 -6.65
C ILE A 63 -21.64 -9.51 -5.49
N ARG A 64 -22.36 -10.17 -4.60
CA ARG A 64 -22.91 -9.54 -3.39
C ARG A 64 -22.14 -9.98 -2.15
N LEU A 65 -21.88 -9.03 -1.27
CA LEU A 65 -21.34 -9.22 0.07
C LEU A 65 -22.15 -8.39 1.06
N PRO A 66 -22.18 -8.75 2.34
CA PRO A 66 -22.79 -7.90 3.35
C PRO A 66 -21.95 -6.63 3.58
N VAL A 67 -22.58 -5.50 3.87
CA VAL A 67 -21.88 -4.21 4.11
C VAL A 67 -20.96 -4.29 5.32
N SER A 68 -21.23 -5.18 6.25
CA SER A 68 -20.42 -5.41 7.45
C SER A 68 -18.96 -5.76 7.18
N ILE A 69 -18.60 -6.23 5.98
CA ILE A 69 -17.20 -6.51 5.63
C ILE A 69 -16.27 -5.31 5.87
N PHE A 70 -16.77 -4.08 5.73
CA PHE A 70 -15.99 -2.88 5.97
C PHE A 70 -15.71 -2.60 7.45
N PHE A 71 -16.51 -3.17 8.35
CA PHE A 71 -16.44 -2.93 9.79
C PHE A 71 -15.73 -4.07 10.54
N ALA A 72 -15.23 -5.06 9.81
CA ALA A 72 -14.37 -6.08 10.38
C ALA A 72 -13.00 -5.51 10.73
N GLY A 73 -12.55 -5.74 11.96
CA GLY A 73 -11.20 -5.42 12.39
C GLY A 73 -10.16 -6.38 11.80
N ILE A 74 -8.89 -6.12 12.09
CA ILE A 74 -7.76 -6.96 11.66
C ILE A 74 -7.84 -8.40 12.21
N THR A 75 -8.52 -8.58 13.34
CA THR A 75 -8.78 -9.90 13.96
C THR A 75 -9.98 -10.61 13.35
N GLY A 76 -10.73 -9.94 12.47
CA GLY A 76 -11.98 -10.43 11.89
C GLY A 76 -13.23 -10.19 12.76
N GLU A 77 -13.07 -9.62 13.94
CA GLU A 77 -14.20 -9.20 14.79
C GLU A 77 -14.83 -7.93 14.21
N TYR A 78 -16.14 -7.82 14.31
CA TYR A 78 -16.86 -6.62 13.89
C TYR A 78 -16.72 -5.52 14.94
N ALA A 79 -16.46 -4.29 14.48
CA ALA A 79 -16.47 -3.14 15.36
C ALA A 79 -17.90 -2.88 15.88
N ASP A 80 -18.00 -2.50 17.16
CA ASP A 80 -19.25 -2.04 17.76
C ASP A 80 -19.52 -0.61 17.25
N VAL A 81 -20.21 -0.51 16.12
CA VAL A 81 -20.54 0.74 15.46
C VAL A 81 -22.04 0.93 15.43
N ASP A 82 -22.50 2.00 16.07
CA ASP A 82 -23.91 2.39 16.04
C ASP A 82 -24.25 3.04 14.68
N HIS A 83 -24.51 2.21 13.68
CA HIS A 83 -24.88 2.65 12.34
C HIS A 83 -26.12 1.88 11.86
N PRO A 84 -27.21 2.54 11.47
CA PRO A 84 -28.47 1.89 11.09
C PRO A 84 -28.34 0.86 9.97
N GLU A 85 -27.44 1.09 9.00
CA GLU A 85 -27.21 0.16 7.89
C GLU A 85 -26.57 -1.15 8.33
N LEU A 86 -25.83 -1.15 9.46
CA LEU A 86 -25.21 -2.36 10.02
C LEU A 86 -26.21 -3.28 10.70
N TYR A 87 -27.30 -2.75 11.24
CA TYR A 87 -28.32 -3.57 11.91
C TYR A 87 -29.05 -4.50 10.95
N SER A 88 -29.21 -4.09 9.69
CA SER A 88 -29.81 -4.93 8.65
C SER A 88 -28.78 -5.76 7.88
N ASP A 89 -27.50 -5.41 7.98
CA ASP A 89 -26.37 -6.01 7.25
C ASP A 89 -26.70 -6.23 5.77
N GLY A 90 -27.22 -5.16 5.13
CA GLY A 90 -27.70 -5.21 3.76
C GLY A 90 -26.60 -5.56 2.75
N ASP A 91 -27.01 -6.19 1.66
CA ASP A 91 -26.09 -6.52 0.57
C ASP A 91 -25.57 -5.26 -0.13
N ILE A 92 -24.27 -5.27 -0.40
CA ILE A 92 -23.58 -4.40 -1.35
C ILE A 92 -23.20 -5.21 -2.59
N THR A 93 -23.05 -4.55 -3.73
CA THR A 93 -22.68 -5.18 -4.99
C THR A 93 -21.25 -4.80 -5.38
N LEU A 94 -20.46 -5.81 -5.71
CA LEU A 94 -19.09 -5.67 -6.21
C LEU A 94 -19.12 -5.61 -7.73
N ILE A 95 -18.57 -4.54 -8.31
CA ILE A 95 -18.46 -4.31 -9.75
C ILE A 95 -16.99 -4.46 -10.17
N PRO A 96 -16.66 -5.38 -11.08
CA PRO A 96 -15.26 -5.64 -11.42
C PRO A 96 -14.61 -4.46 -12.15
N ASP A 97 -13.43 -4.05 -11.68
CA ASP A 97 -12.53 -3.21 -12.46
C ASP A 97 -11.60 -4.11 -13.29
N LEU A 98 -11.95 -4.33 -14.54
CA LEU A 98 -11.24 -5.26 -15.41
C LEU A 98 -9.79 -4.85 -15.69
N THR A 99 -9.43 -3.57 -15.48
CA THR A 99 -8.05 -3.08 -15.62
C THR A 99 -7.13 -3.65 -14.56
N THR A 100 -7.71 -4.17 -13.47
CA THR A 100 -6.98 -4.74 -12.33
C THR A 100 -6.84 -6.27 -12.40
N ALA A 101 -7.30 -6.91 -13.49
CA ALA A 101 -7.18 -8.36 -13.64
C ALA A 101 -5.71 -8.79 -13.64
N ARG A 102 -5.32 -9.66 -12.70
CA ARG A 102 -3.95 -10.15 -12.51
C ARG A 102 -3.95 -11.65 -12.26
N ALA A 103 -2.92 -12.33 -12.72
CA ALA A 103 -2.67 -13.73 -12.40
C ALA A 103 -2.51 -13.94 -10.89
N VAL A 104 -2.85 -15.14 -10.42
CA VAL A 104 -2.60 -15.59 -9.05
C VAL A 104 -1.54 -16.71 -9.11
N PRO A 105 -0.24 -16.36 -9.21
CA PRO A 105 0.81 -17.31 -9.55
C PRO A 105 1.11 -18.34 -8.46
N TRP A 106 0.61 -18.13 -7.25
CA TRP A 106 0.72 -19.08 -6.13
C TRP A 106 -0.47 -20.06 -6.02
N ALA A 107 -1.53 -19.86 -6.82
CA ALA A 107 -2.68 -20.76 -6.81
C ALA A 107 -2.34 -22.11 -7.42
N GLY A 108 -2.97 -23.17 -6.91
CA GLY A 108 -2.80 -24.54 -7.46
C GLY A 108 -3.48 -24.75 -8.81
N GLU A 109 -4.45 -23.91 -9.15
CA GLU A 109 -5.20 -23.91 -10.40
C GLU A 109 -5.00 -22.57 -11.12
N ALA A 110 -5.19 -22.55 -12.44
CA ALA A 110 -5.09 -21.31 -13.22
C ALA A 110 -6.14 -20.29 -12.77
N SER A 111 -5.71 -19.27 -12.02
CA SER A 111 -6.59 -18.31 -11.34
C SER A 111 -6.23 -16.88 -11.66
N LEU A 112 -7.25 -16.00 -11.76
CA LEU A 112 -7.11 -14.55 -11.81
C LEU A 112 -7.68 -13.93 -10.53
N GLN A 113 -7.10 -12.81 -10.10
CA GLN A 113 -7.73 -11.90 -9.15
C GLN A 113 -8.14 -10.62 -9.85
N ILE A 114 -9.29 -10.07 -9.47
CA ILE A 114 -9.83 -8.81 -10.01
C ILE A 114 -10.30 -7.98 -8.84
N ILE A 115 -9.83 -6.71 -8.77
CA ILE A 115 -10.31 -5.77 -7.76
C ILE A 115 -11.67 -5.24 -8.20
N HIS A 116 -12.58 -5.11 -7.25
CA HIS A 116 -13.94 -4.66 -7.48
C HIS A 116 -14.19 -3.35 -6.75
N ASP A 117 -14.87 -2.45 -7.43
CA ASP A 117 -15.52 -1.30 -6.81
C ASP A 117 -16.81 -1.76 -6.14
N VAL A 118 -17.33 -0.95 -5.23
CA VAL A 118 -18.48 -1.31 -4.42
C VAL A 118 -19.58 -0.30 -4.56
N VAL A 119 -20.78 -0.79 -4.85
CA VAL A 119 -21.99 0.02 -4.97
C VAL A 119 -23.10 -0.47 -4.05
N ASP A 120 -24.01 0.43 -3.72
CA ASP A 120 -25.21 0.11 -2.95
C ASP A 120 -26.29 -0.56 -3.83
N ARG A 121 -27.45 -0.84 -3.25
CA ARG A 121 -28.62 -1.41 -3.93
C ARG A 121 -29.20 -0.54 -5.06
N HIS A 122 -28.82 0.73 -5.13
CA HIS A 122 -29.24 1.68 -6.14
C HIS A 122 -28.20 1.86 -7.26
N GLY A 123 -27.05 1.19 -7.13
CA GLY A 123 -25.92 1.32 -8.06
C GLY A 123 -25.02 2.51 -7.76
N GLU A 124 -25.22 3.20 -6.62
CA GLU A 124 -24.40 4.33 -6.24
C GLU A 124 -23.14 3.86 -5.51
N PRO A 125 -21.95 4.45 -5.77
CA PRO A 125 -20.71 4.11 -5.09
C PRO A 125 -20.84 4.26 -3.58
N ILE A 126 -20.35 3.27 -2.84
CA ILE A 126 -20.26 3.34 -1.37
C ILE A 126 -19.22 4.38 -0.97
N ALA A 127 -19.66 5.52 -0.46
CA ALA A 127 -18.82 6.70 -0.21
C ALA A 127 -17.63 6.47 0.73
N PHE A 128 -17.71 5.48 1.61
CA PHE A 128 -16.66 5.13 2.56
C PHE A 128 -15.80 3.93 2.11
N ALA A 129 -16.13 3.26 0.99
CA ALA A 129 -15.27 2.20 0.45
C ALA A 129 -13.88 2.77 0.11
N PRO A 130 -12.77 2.11 0.53
CA PRO A 130 -11.42 2.69 0.46
C PRO A 130 -11.02 3.19 -0.94
N ARG A 131 -11.32 2.43 -2.00
CA ARG A 131 -11.05 2.87 -3.38
C ARG A 131 -11.87 4.11 -3.76
N GLU A 132 -13.13 4.19 -3.34
CA GLU A 132 -13.97 5.36 -3.63
C GLU A 132 -13.51 6.61 -2.86
N VAL A 133 -13.04 6.44 -1.62
CA VAL A 133 -12.43 7.56 -0.86
C VAL A 133 -11.25 8.15 -1.62
N LEU A 134 -10.33 7.32 -2.12
CA LEU A 134 -9.21 7.80 -2.95
C LEU A 134 -9.70 8.43 -4.25
N ARG A 135 -10.62 7.79 -4.96
CA ARG A 135 -11.18 8.30 -6.22
C ARG A 135 -11.80 9.69 -6.06
N ARG A 136 -12.47 9.96 -4.95
CA ARG A 136 -13.03 11.29 -4.65
C ARG A 136 -11.94 12.35 -4.48
N VAL A 137 -10.83 12.02 -3.85
CA VAL A 137 -9.67 12.92 -3.73
C VAL A 137 -9.08 13.18 -5.12
N LEU A 138 -8.90 12.14 -5.94
CA LEU A 138 -8.35 12.29 -7.29
C LEU A 138 -9.24 13.16 -8.19
N ARG A 139 -10.57 13.03 -8.10
CA ARG A 139 -11.52 13.91 -8.79
C ARG A 139 -11.38 15.38 -8.37
N ALA A 140 -11.04 15.66 -7.10
CA ALA A 140 -10.80 17.04 -6.67
C ALA A 140 -9.54 17.64 -7.33
N TYR A 141 -8.48 16.86 -7.49
CA TYR A 141 -7.29 17.27 -8.26
C TYR A 141 -7.62 17.50 -9.74
N GLU A 142 -8.32 16.55 -10.37
CA GLU A 142 -8.74 16.62 -11.77
C GLU A 142 -9.56 17.88 -12.05
N ALA A 143 -10.47 18.27 -11.16
CA ALA A 143 -11.26 19.50 -11.26
C ALA A 143 -10.41 20.78 -11.25
N LYS A 144 -9.15 20.71 -10.81
CA LYS A 144 -8.17 21.80 -10.88
C LYS A 144 -7.21 21.67 -12.07
N GLY A 145 -7.36 20.65 -12.91
CA GLY A 145 -6.42 20.32 -13.98
C GLY A 145 -5.10 19.77 -13.46
N TRP A 146 -5.10 19.18 -12.27
CA TRP A 146 -3.93 18.58 -11.63
C TRP A 146 -3.99 17.06 -11.63
N THR A 147 -2.82 16.43 -11.73
CA THR A 147 -2.67 14.97 -11.64
C THR A 147 -1.65 14.65 -10.56
N PRO A 148 -2.05 14.06 -9.42
CA PRO A 148 -1.09 13.61 -8.42
C PRO A 148 -0.36 12.37 -8.90
N VAL A 149 0.94 12.33 -8.62
CA VAL A 149 1.85 11.19 -8.89
C VAL A 149 2.41 10.74 -7.56
N VAL A 150 2.38 9.44 -7.29
CA VAL A 150 2.91 8.87 -6.06
C VAL A 150 3.94 7.78 -6.34
N ALA A 151 4.79 7.49 -5.36
CA ALA A 151 5.69 6.33 -5.33
C ALA A 151 5.73 5.80 -3.90
N PRO A 152 5.05 4.68 -3.61
CA PRO A 152 5.13 4.03 -2.31
C PRO A 152 6.44 3.25 -2.14
N GLU A 153 6.98 3.27 -0.90
CA GLU A 153 8.05 2.40 -0.41
C GLU A 153 7.43 1.53 0.69
N LEU A 154 7.44 0.22 0.53
CA LEU A 154 6.72 -0.70 1.41
C LEU A 154 7.69 -1.58 2.20
N GLU A 155 7.80 -1.32 3.50
CA GLU A 155 8.61 -2.10 4.43
C GLU A 155 7.83 -3.27 5.02
N PHE A 156 8.52 -4.38 5.27
CA PHE A 156 7.96 -5.55 5.93
C PHE A 156 9.05 -6.37 6.63
N TYR A 157 8.64 -7.20 7.56
CA TYR A 157 9.52 -8.16 8.20
C TYR A 157 9.22 -9.58 7.72
N LEU A 158 10.28 -10.35 7.49
CA LEU A 158 10.18 -11.80 7.45
C LEU A 158 10.30 -12.34 8.89
N THR A 159 9.49 -13.35 9.21
CA THR A 159 9.50 -14.01 10.51
C THR A 159 9.46 -15.53 10.35
N LYS A 160 9.92 -16.24 11.35
CA LYS A 160 9.63 -17.67 11.47
C LYS A 160 8.12 -17.88 11.54
N PRO A 161 7.61 -19.02 11.08
CA PRO A 161 6.24 -19.42 11.40
C PRO A 161 6.03 -19.39 12.92
N ASN A 162 5.00 -18.67 13.35
CA ASN A 162 4.62 -18.58 14.75
C ASN A 162 3.19 -19.13 14.91
N THR A 163 3.06 -20.21 15.67
CA THR A 163 1.79 -20.87 15.94
C THR A 163 1.25 -20.56 17.33
N ASP A 164 2.02 -19.86 18.15
CA ASP A 164 1.64 -19.48 19.50
C ASP A 164 1.68 -17.93 19.62
N PRO A 165 0.52 -17.28 19.78
CA PRO A 165 0.45 -15.81 19.84
C PRO A 165 1.12 -15.22 21.09
N ASP A 166 1.38 -16.02 22.13
CA ASP A 166 2.04 -15.57 23.37
C ASP A 166 3.58 -15.48 23.22
N TYR A 167 4.13 -16.06 22.16
CA TYR A 167 5.56 -15.93 21.87
C TYR A 167 5.85 -14.73 20.96
N PRO A 168 6.97 -14.02 21.20
CA PRO A 168 7.39 -12.93 20.36
C PRO A 168 7.75 -13.43 18.95
N LEU A 169 7.53 -12.58 17.95
CA LEU A 169 7.98 -12.85 16.60
C LEU A 169 9.52 -12.86 16.55
N GLU A 170 10.07 -13.80 15.79
CA GLU A 170 11.50 -13.95 15.57
C GLU A 170 11.86 -13.90 14.08
N PRO A 171 13.03 -13.36 13.72
CA PRO A 171 13.52 -13.43 12.35
C PRO A 171 13.73 -14.88 11.90
N PRO A 172 13.50 -15.22 10.62
CA PRO A 172 13.79 -16.57 10.12
C PRO A 172 15.30 -16.80 10.04
N VAL A 173 15.65 -18.06 9.83
CA VAL A 173 17.04 -18.46 9.55
C VAL A 173 17.30 -18.21 8.06
N GLY A 174 18.34 -17.45 7.74
CA GLY A 174 18.76 -17.20 6.37
C GLY A 174 19.45 -18.39 5.72
N ARG A 175 19.79 -18.26 4.43
CA ARG A 175 20.47 -19.33 3.65
C ARG A 175 21.80 -19.80 4.25
N SER A 176 22.48 -18.93 4.99
CA SER A 176 23.72 -19.28 5.70
C SER A 176 23.52 -20.18 6.93
N GLY A 177 22.29 -20.46 7.33
CA GLY A 177 21.95 -21.15 8.54
C GLY A 177 22.00 -20.27 9.80
N ARG A 178 22.14 -18.94 9.64
CA ARG A 178 22.17 -17.97 10.73
C ARG A 178 20.88 -17.16 10.79
N GLN A 179 20.51 -16.78 11.99
CA GLN A 179 19.41 -15.85 12.21
C GLN A 179 19.89 -14.40 12.04
N SER A 180 19.13 -13.54 11.39
CA SER A 180 19.45 -12.12 11.26
C SER A 180 19.46 -11.42 12.62
N THR A 181 20.39 -10.50 12.80
CA THR A 181 20.56 -9.75 14.05
C THR A 181 20.17 -8.27 13.97
N GLY A 182 19.80 -7.78 12.79
CA GLY A 182 19.51 -6.35 12.54
C GLY A 182 20.77 -5.49 12.35
N SER A 183 20.54 -4.18 12.22
CA SER A 183 21.58 -3.15 11.99
C SER A 183 22.44 -3.39 10.73
N GLN A 184 21.84 -3.95 9.68
CA GLN A 184 22.49 -4.28 8.42
C GLN A 184 21.86 -3.54 7.22
N ALA A 185 21.31 -2.34 7.46
CA ALA A 185 20.70 -1.56 6.41
C ALA A 185 21.62 -1.42 5.17
N PHE A 186 21.04 -1.62 3.98
CA PHE A 186 21.70 -1.60 2.67
C PHE A 186 22.77 -2.70 2.45
N SER A 187 22.87 -3.70 3.34
CA SER A 187 23.80 -4.80 3.15
C SER A 187 23.27 -5.79 2.09
N LEU A 188 23.99 -5.94 0.97
CA LEU A 188 23.66 -6.92 -0.05
C LEU A 188 23.75 -8.36 0.49
N SER A 189 24.73 -8.65 1.35
CA SER A 189 24.84 -9.97 1.98
C SER A 189 23.65 -10.29 2.87
N ALA A 190 23.00 -9.28 3.48
CA ALA A 190 21.79 -9.49 4.26
C ALA A 190 20.56 -9.71 3.36
N VAL A 191 20.49 -9.05 2.21
CA VAL A 191 19.50 -9.33 1.15
C VAL A 191 19.64 -10.77 0.69
N ASP A 192 20.87 -11.22 0.38
CA ASP A 192 21.18 -12.57 -0.08
C ASP A 192 20.75 -13.66 0.91
N GLU A 193 20.64 -13.40 2.20
CA GLU A 193 20.14 -14.37 3.18
C GLU A 193 18.71 -14.84 2.87
N TYR A 194 17.92 -14.02 2.18
CA TYR A 194 16.51 -14.26 1.85
C TYR A 194 16.26 -14.34 0.35
N ASP A 195 17.28 -14.64 -0.43
CA ASP A 195 17.28 -14.71 -1.89
C ASP A 195 16.08 -15.48 -2.46
N SER A 196 15.78 -16.67 -1.91
CA SER A 196 14.64 -17.47 -2.36
C SER A 196 13.28 -16.81 -2.19
N VAL A 197 13.08 -16.00 -1.14
CA VAL A 197 11.84 -15.21 -0.98
C VAL A 197 11.80 -14.09 -2.00
N ILE A 198 12.93 -13.42 -2.22
CA ILE A 198 13.07 -12.31 -3.16
C ILE A 198 12.84 -12.79 -4.61
N GLU A 199 13.39 -13.94 -4.99
CA GLU A 199 13.12 -14.56 -6.29
C GLU A 199 11.63 -14.78 -6.50
N HIS A 200 10.92 -15.35 -5.52
CA HIS A 200 9.47 -15.52 -5.63
C HIS A 200 8.71 -14.19 -5.67
N ILE A 201 9.19 -13.15 -4.98
CA ILE A 201 8.59 -11.81 -5.09
C ILE A 201 8.73 -11.29 -6.52
N TYR A 202 9.91 -11.41 -7.14
CA TYR A 202 10.12 -11.00 -8.53
C TYR A 202 9.28 -11.83 -9.51
N ASP A 203 9.29 -13.16 -9.40
CA ASP A 203 8.52 -14.05 -10.28
C ASP A 203 7.02 -13.76 -10.22
N TYR A 204 6.50 -13.55 -9.00
CA TYR A 204 5.08 -13.22 -8.81
C TYR A 204 4.74 -11.82 -9.26
N ALA A 205 5.63 -10.86 -9.08
CA ALA A 205 5.45 -9.49 -9.57
C ALA A 205 5.43 -9.47 -11.10
N GLU A 206 6.36 -10.18 -11.76
CA GLU A 206 6.40 -10.33 -13.21
C GLU A 206 5.10 -10.97 -13.74
N ALA A 207 4.66 -12.09 -13.14
CA ALA A 207 3.42 -12.75 -13.53
C ALA A 207 2.18 -11.85 -13.37
N GLN A 208 2.20 -10.92 -12.42
CA GLN A 208 1.14 -9.94 -12.19
C GLN A 208 1.31 -8.65 -12.99
N GLY A 209 2.41 -8.47 -13.72
CA GLY A 209 2.72 -7.23 -14.42
C GLY A 209 2.88 -6.05 -13.45
N LEU A 210 3.44 -6.30 -12.26
CA LEU A 210 3.75 -5.28 -11.25
C LEU A 210 5.24 -4.92 -11.32
N GLU A 211 5.54 -3.63 -11.37
CA GLU A 211 6.91 -3.15 -11.49
C GLU A 211 7.53 -2.90 -10.12
N ILE A 212 8.68 -3.53 -9.87
CA ILE A 212 9.53 -3.27 -8.72
C ILE A 212 10.68 -2.38 -9.16
N ASP A 213 10.91 -1.26 -8.47
CA ASP A 213 12.08 -0.41 -8.70
C ASP A 213 13.31 -1.01 -8.01
N THR A 214 13.22 -1.22 -6.69
CA THR A 214 14.32 -1.80 -5.90
C THR A 214 13.79 -2.64 -4.74
N ILE A 215 14.64 -3.58 -4.27
CA ILE A 215 14.46 -4.28 -2.99
C ILE A 215 15.72 -4.03 -2.16
N ILE A 216 15.56 -3.61 -0.91
CA ILE A 216 16.68 -3.36 -0.01
C ILE A 216 16.49 -4.07 1.35
N GLN A 217 17.62 -4.31 2.04
CA GLN A 217 17.62 -4.66 3.46
C GLN A 217 17.50 -3.38 4.28
N GLU A 218 16.52 -3.36 5.16
CA GLU A 218 16.32 -2.30 6.13
C GLU A 218 17.13 -2.53 7.43
N ALA A 219 17.01 -1.62 8.41
CA ALA A 219 17.79 -1.68 9.63
C ALA A 219 17.35 -2.82 10.59
N GLY A 220 16.12 -3.30 10.47
CA GLY A 220 15.60 -4.39 11.31
C GLY A 220 16.10 -5.77 10.90
N ALA A 221 16.04 -6.72 11.82
CA ALA A 221 16.42 -8.10 11.57
C ALA A 221 15.44 -8.77 10.60
N ALA A 222 15.90 -9.12 9.40
CA ALA A 222 15.08 -9.63 8.29
C ALA A 222 13.97 -8.64 7.84
N GLN A 223 14.25 -7.34 7.95
CA GLN A 223 13.38 -6.29 7.44
C GLN A 223 13.80 -5.94 6.02
N LEU A 224 12.87 -6.04 5.10
CA LEU A 224 13.05 -5.71 3.69
C LEU A 224 12.12 -4.54 3.31
N GLU A 225 12.51 -3.80 2.27
CA GLU A 225 11.69 -2.78 1.64
C GLU A 225 11.60 -3.04 0.14
N VAL A 226 10.38 -2.91 -0.40
CA VAL A 226 10.12 -2.91 -1.83
C VAL A 226 9.73 -1.50 -2.25
N ASN A 227 10.48 -0.94 -3.17
CA ASN A 227 10.21 0.35 -3.78
C ASN A 227 9.46 0.16 -5.10
N MET A 228 8.43 0.96 -5.32
CA MET A 228 7.62 0.92 -6.52
C MET A 228 7.93 2.11 -7.43
N MET A 229 7.89 1.87 -8.75
CA MET A 229 7.99 2.94 -9.73
C MET A 229 6.87 3.96 -9.52
N HIS A 230 7.18 5.26 -9.68
CA HIS A 230 6.20 6.32 -9.53
C HIS A 230 5.12 6.28 -10.64
N GLY A 231 3.91 6.67 -10.29
CA GLY A 231 2.81 6.64 -11.25
C GLY A 231 1.48 7.14 -10.71
N ASP A 232 0.41 6.72 -11.37
CA ASP A 232 -0.97 7.04 -11.01
C ASP A 232 -1.31 6.55 -9.60
N ALA A 233 -1.95 7.42 -8.81
CA ALA A 233 -2.18 7.15 -7.39
C ALA A 233 -3.15 5.99 -7.13
N MET A 234 -4.18 5.79 -7.99
CA MET A 234 -5.10 4.66 -7.85
C MET A 234 -4.40 3.35 -8.20
N LYS A 235 -3.67 3.32 -9.32
CA LYS A 235 -2.91 2.12 -9.73
C LYS A 235 -1.90 1.72 -8.68
N LEU A 236 -1.19 2.68 -8.08
CA LEU A 236 -0.19 2.35 -7.05
C LEU A 236 -0.82 1.94 -5.72
N ALA A 237 -1.99 2.48 -5.37
CA ALA A 237 -2.75 1.96 -4.23
C ALA A 237 -3.19 0.50 -4.46
N ASP A 238 -3.68 0.17 -5.66
CA ASP A 238 -4.00 -1.19 -6.08
C ASP A 238 -2.74 -2.09 -6.03
N GLN A 239 -1.60 -1.61 -6.52
CA GLN A 239 -0.34 -2.36 -6.48
C GLN A 239 0.10 -2.66 -5.05
N VAL A 240 0.11 -1.68 -4.14
CA VAL A 240 0.46 -1.92 -2.73
C VAL A 240 -0.48 -2.96 -2.11
N PHE A 241 -1.77 -2.87 -2.38
CA PHE A 241 -2.76 -3.84 -1.91
C PHE A 241 -2.43 -5.26 -2.39
N LEU A 242 -2.09 -5.43 -3.66
CA LEU A 242 -1.71 -6.72 -4.24
C LEU A 242 -0.33 -7.17 -3.75
N PHE A 243 0.67 -6.27 -3.64
CA PHE A 243 2.00 -6.59 -3.15
C PHE A 243 1.99 -7.14 -1.72
N LYS A 244 1.17 -6.59 -0.83
CA LYS A 244 1.04 -7.13 0.53
C LYS A 244 0.61 -8.59 0.53
N ARG A 245 -0.24 -8.98 -0.39
CA ARG A 245 -0.67 -10.37 -0.55
C ARG A 245 0.42 -11.23 -1.20
N LEU A 246 0.97 -10.77 -2.30
CA LEU A 246 2.06 -11.41 -3.05
C LEU A 246 3.25 -11.73 -2.14
N ILE A 247 3.73 -10.76 -1.37
CA ILE A 247 4.88 -10.91 -0.47
C ILE A 247 4.60 -11.96 0.62
N ARG A 248 3.37 -12.00 1.17
CA ARG A 248 2.98 -13.04 2.13
C ARG A 248 3.04 -14.44 1.51
N GLU A 249 2.54 -14.60 0.30
CA GLU A 249 2.55 -15.88 -0.41
C GLU A 249 3.98 -16.31 -0.80
N ALA A 250 4.83 -15.39 -1.23
CA ALA A 250 6.25 -15.64 -1.49
C ALA A 250 6.97 -16.12 -0.22
N ALA A 251 6.74 -15.47 0.92
CA ALA A 251 7.30 -15.89 2.20
C ALA A 251 6.80 -17.28 2.63
N LEU A 252 5.49 -17.54 2.51
CA LEU A 252 4.90 -18.86 2.83
C LEU A 252 5.50 -19.97 1.98
N ARG A 253 5.76 -19.73 0.70
CA ARG A 253 6.41 -20.68 -0.21
C ARG A 253 7.79 -21.09 0.28
N CYS A 254 8.48 -20.19 0.98
CA CYS A 254 9.82 -20.42 1.56
C CYS A 254 9.79 -20.82 3.04
N GLY A 255 8.64 -21.18 3.59
CA GLY A 255 8.49 -21.59 5.00
C GLY A 255 8.71 -20.47 6.00
N SER A 256 8.47 -19.22 5.60
CA SER A 256 8.52 -18.00 6.43
C SER A 256 7.17 -17.30 6.42
N TYR A 257 6.96 -16.33 7.31
CA TYR A 257 5.85 -15.41 7.24
C TYR A 257 6.37 -14.00 6.91
N ALA A 258 5.58 -13.21 6.16
CA ALA A 258 5.80 -11.79 6.00
C ALA A 258 4.75 -11.00 6.78
N THR A 259 5.20 -10.03 7.57
CA THR A 259 4.31 -9.15 8.34
C THR A 259 4.52 -7.70 7.98
N PHE A 260 3.39 -6.99 7.79
CA PHE A 260 3.33 -5.54 7.59
C PHE A 260 2.92 -4.81 8.89
N MET A 261 3.01 -5.47 10.02
CA MET A 261 2.77 -4.86 11.32
C MET A 261 3.75 -3.71 11.55
N ALA A 262 3.26 -2.55 11.99
CA ALA A 262 4.09 -1.35 12.12
C ALA A 262 5.24 -1.51 13.13
N LYS A 263 5.05 -2.33 14.17
CA LYS A 263 6.07 -2.64 15.18
C LYS A 263 6.00 -4.12 15.58
N PRO A 264 6.50 -5.04 14.75
CA PRO A 264 6.35 -6.47 15.02
C PRO A 264 7.27 -6.98 16.14
N MET A 265 8.45 -6.38 16.31
CA MET A 265 9.44 -6.80 17.29
C MET A 265 9.88 -5.64 18.18
N ALA A 266 9.82 -5.84 19.50
CA ALA A 266 10.36 -4.87 20.46
C ALA A 266 11.86 -4.70 20.23
N GLY A 267 12.35 -3.45 20.32
CA GLY A 267 13.78 -3.14 20.13
C GLY A 267 14.27 -3.13 18.68
N GLN A 268 13.46 -3.54 17.70
CA GLN A 268 13.75 -3.40 16.28
C GLN A 268 13.05 -2.14 15.72
N PRO A 269 13.50 -1.55 14.58
CA PRO A 269 12.78 -0.50 13.89
C PRO A 269 11.34 -0.91 13.54
N GLY A 270 10.46 0.07 13.34
CA GLY A 270 9.13 -0.18 12.82
C GLY A 270 9.12 -0.25 11.30
N SER A 271 8.02 -0.71 10.70
CA SER A 271 7.83 -0.76 9.27
C SER A 271 6.91 0.36 8.79
N ALA A 272 7.32 1.04 7.74
CA ALA A 272 6.63 2.14 7.09
C ALA A 272 6.04 1.73 5.72
N MET A 273 5.09 2.54 5.27
CA MET A 273 4.79 2.74 3.87
C MET A 273 5.03 4.21 3.55
N HIS A 274 6.29 4.57 3.25
CA HIS A 274 6.58 5.93 2.84
C HIS A 274 5.91 6.22 1.50
N VAL A 275 5.39 7.44 1.33
CA VAL A 275 4.75 7.83 0.08
C VAL A 275 5.38 9.10 -0.43
N HIS A 276 6.14 8.98 -1.51
CA HIS A 276 6.59 10.13 -2.30
C HIS A 276 5.45 10.68 -3.13
N GLN A 277 5.35 12.00 -3.23
CA GLN A 277 4.23 12.67 -3.87
C GLN A 277 4.71 13.87 -4.67
N SER A 278 4.19 14.00 -5.86
CA SER A 278 4.28 15.20 -6.69
C SER A 278 2.95 15.46 -7.39
N VAL A 279 2.81 16.64 -8.00
CA VAL A 279 1.60 17.01 -8.72
C VAL A 279 1.99 17.55 -10.08
N LEU A 280 1.34 17.07 -11.13
CA LEU A 280 1.53 17.54 -12.49
C LEU A 280 0.36 18.44 -12.91
N ASP A 281 0.63 19.42 -13.77
CA ASP A 281 -0.40 20.19 -14.45
C ASP A 281 -0.93 19.47 -15.71
N ALA A 282 -1.89 20.07 -16.39
CA ALA A 282 -2.48 19.52 -17.61
C ALA A 282 -1.49 19.36 -18.78
N GLN A 283 -0.30 19.94 -18.69
CA GLN A 283 0.80 19.81 -19.66
C GLN A 283 1.86 18.80 -19.21
N GLY A 284 1.62 18.09 -18.08
CA GLY A 284 2.56 17.13 -17.52
C GLY A 284 3.77 17.75 -16.82
N ARG A 285 3.75 19.04 -16.50
CA ARG A 285 4.82 19.72 -15.79
C ARG A 285 4.61 19.62 -14.28
N ASN A 286 5.70 19.41 -13.53
CA ASN A 286 5.66 19.35 -12.07
C ASN A 286 5.35 20.73 -11.48
N VAL A 287 4.17 20.88 -10.84
CA VAL A 287 3.72 22.16 -10.25
C VAL A 287 4.52 22.59 -9.03
N PHE A 288 5.33 21.70 -8.45
CA PHE A 288 6.24 22.02 -7.35
C PHE A 288 7.48 22.81 -7.78
N SER A 289 7.66 22.99 -9.08
CA SER A 289 8.82 23.69 -9.66
C SER A 289 8.39 24.96 -10.38
N ALA A 290 9.07 26.06 -10.09
CA ALA A 290 8.95 27.31 -10.83
C ALA A 290 9.72 27.25 -12.17
N GLN A 291 9.49 28.23 -13.04
CA GLN A 291 10.13 28.27 -14.37
C GLN A 291 11.65 28.45 -14.32
N ASP A 292 12.17 29.09 -13.28
CA ASP A 292 13.61 29.25 -13.01
C ASP A 292 14.27 28.01 -12.40
N GLY A 293 13.50 26.95 -12.13
CA GLY A 293 13.95 25.71 -11.52
C GLY A 293 13.95 25.70 -10.00
N GLU A 294 13.58 26.80 -9.36
CA GLU A 294 13.39 26.86 -7.90
C GLU A 294 12.07 26.20 -7.47
N THR A 295 11.83 26.09 -6.16
CA THR A 295 10.54 25.66 -5.63
C THR A 295 9.44 26.66 -5.95
N SER A 296 8.25 26.17 -6.24
CA SER A 296 7.07 27.01 -6.44
C SER A 296 6.32 27.21 -5.14
N PRO A 297 5.45 28.22 -5.01
CA PRO A 297 4.54 28.33 -3.87
C PRO A 297 3.66 27.09 -3.65
N ALA A 298 3.30 26.37 -4.72
CA ALA A 298 2.53 25.14 -4.62
C ALA A 298 3.26 24.03 -3.85
N PHE A 299 4.59 23.95 -3.94
CA PHE A 299 5.40 23.06 -3.15
C PHE A 299 5.32 23.36 -1.65
N ASP A 300 5.49 24.63 -1.29
CA ASP A 300 5.42 25.08 0.09
C ASP A 300 4.02 24.87 0.65
N HIS A 301 2.99 25.29 -0.07
CA HIS A 301 1.60 25.11 0.33
C HIS A 301 1.20 23.64 0.48
N PHE A 302 1.72 22.74 -0.38
CA PHE A 302 1.48 21.29 -0.25
C PHE A 302 2.04 20.76 1.07
N ILE A 303 3.24 21.16 1.46
CA ILE A 303 3.85 20.83 2.75
C ILE A 303 3.06 21.43 3.90
N GLY A 304 2.71 22.72 3.81
CA GLY A 304 1.91 23.43 4.81
C GLY A 304 0.57 22.76 5.07
N GLY A 305 -0.09 22.30 4.00
CA GLY A 305 -1.33 21.54 4.10
C GLY A 305 -1.15 20.20 4.82
N GLN A 306 -0.08 19.47 4.52
CA GLN A 306 0.21 18.23 5.23
C GLN A 306 0.49 18.47 6.72
N GLN A 307 1.25 19.50 7.07
CA GLN A 307 1.47 19.87 8.47
C GLN A 307 0.18 20.25 9.21
N LYS A 308 -0.75 20.91 8.52
CA LYS A 308 -2.02 21.37 9.10
C LYS A 308 -3.04 20.23 9.28
N TYR A 309 -3.17 19.34 8.30
CA TYR A 309 -4.29 18.39 8.22
C TYR A 309 -3.96 16.96 8.60
N LEU A 310 -2.70 16.49 8.42
CA LEU A 310 -2.35 15.11 8.76
C LEU A 310 -2.52 14.74 10.24
N PRO A 311 -2.38 15.65 11.24
CA PRO A 311 -2.70 15.30 12.63
C PRO A 311 -4.11 14.73 12.79
N ALA A 312 -5.09 15.31 12.09
CA ALA A 312 -6.47 14.85 12.11
C ALA A 312 -6.67 13.50 11.35
N CYS A 313 -5.71 13.13 10.51
CA CYS A 313 -5.73 11.89 9.72
C CYS A 313 -4.89 10.77 10.35
N SER A 314 -4.46 10.91 11.61
CA SER A 314 -3.56 9.94 12.27
C SER A 314 -4.08 8.52 12.21
N ALA A 315 -5.39 8.30 12.39
CA ALA A 315 -6.00 6.97 12.31
C ALA A 315 -5.95 6.32 10.91
N LEU A 316 -5.73 7.08 9.84
CA LEU A 316 -5.55 6.56 8.49
C LEU A 316 -4.09 6.21 8.19
N ASN A 317 -3.14 6.86 8.89
CA ASN A 317 -1.70 6.63 8.75
C ASN A 317 -1.16 5.62 9.77
N ALA A 318 -1.83 5.49 10.91
CA ALA A 318 -1.49 4.65 12.05
C ALA A 318 -2.77 4.05 12.66
N PRO A 319 -3.39 3.05 11.99
CA PRO A 319 -4.76 2.61 12.29
C PRO A 319 -4.91 1.77 13.56
N TYR A 320 -3.82 1.20 14.08
CA TYR A 320 -3.87 0.26 15.20
C TYR A 320 -3.07 0.76 16.40
N VAL A 321 -3.35 0.22 17.58
CA VAL A 321 -2.56 0.49 18.80
C VAL A 321 -1.07 0.20 18.56
N ASN A 322 -0.76 -0.88 17.84
CA ASN A 322 0.62 -1.22 17.47
C ASN A 322 1.28 -0.17 16.57
N SER A 323 0.52 0.51 15.71
CA SER A 323 1.05 1.53 14.79
C SER A 323 1.73 2.67 15.54
N TYR A 324 1.18 3.07 16.69
CA TYR A 324 1.75 4.15 17.52
C TYR A 324 3.06 3.73 18.19
N ARG A 325 3.28 2.43 18.42
CA ARG A 325 4.55 1.92 18.97
C ARG A 325 5.72 2.04 17.98
N ARG A 326 5.45 2.33 16.70
CA ARG A 326 6.48 2.63 15.71
C ARG A 326 7.07 4.01 15.94
N MET A 327 6.31 4.98 16.43
CA MET A 327 6.68 6.38 16.58
C MET A 327 7.58 6.57 17.82
N VAL A 328 8.80 6.04 17.75
CA VAL A 328 9.79 6.11 18.84
C VAL A 328 11.01 6.89 18.37
N LYS A 329 11.49 7.84 19.18
CA LYS A 329 12.69 8.62 18.90
C LYS A 329 13.89 7.74 18.56
N TYR A 330 14.66 8.16 17.59
CA TYR A 330 15.91 7.50 17.15
C TYR A 330 15.74 6.06 16.65
N MET A 331 14.51 5.67 16.26
CA MET A 331 14.18 4.35 15.74
C MET A 331 13.70 4.42 14.27
N SER A 332 14.25 5.33 13.48
CA SER A 332 13.99 5.59 12.05
C SER A 332 12.61 6.15 11.73
N ALA A 333 11.62 5.99 12.61
CA ALA A 333 10.30 6.57 12.42
C ALA A 333 10.24 8.03 12.90
N PRO A 334 9.51 8.92 12.21
CA PRO A 334 9.33 10.29 12.68
C PRO A 334 8.39 10.34 13.89
N VAL A 335 8.62 11.32 14.76
CA VAL A 335 7.75 11.64 15.92
C VAL A 335 7.09 13.01 15.79
N ASN A 336 7.08 13.57 14.57
CA ASN A 336 6.63 14.92 14.28
C ASN A 336 6.16 15.03 12.82
N LEU A 337 5.58 16.19 12.45
CA LEU A 337 5.30 16.60 11.08
C LEU A 337 6.18 17.81 10.66
N GLU A 338 7.38 17.90 11.21
CA GLU A 338 8.37 18.82 10.67
C GLU A 338 8.79 18.38 9.26
N TRP A 339 9.34 19.31 8.50
CA TRP A 339 9.87 19.01 7.18
C TRP A 339 11.30 19.51 7.00
N GLY A 340 12.00 18.93 6.05
CA GLY A 340 13.37 19.36 5.70
C GLY A 340 13.89 18.71 4.45
N TYR A 341 14.87 19.37 3.83
CA TYR A 341 15.57 18.83 2.66
C TYR A 341 16.48 17.68 3.06
N ASP A 342 16.32 16.52 2.41
CA ASP A 342 17.06 15.27 2.67
C ASP A 342 17.08 14.84 4.15
N ASN A 343 16.13 15.31 4.95
CA ASN A 343 16.10 15.09 6.39
C ASN A 343 15.20 13.89 6.76
N ARG A 344 15.80 12.74 7.06
CA ARG A 344 15.10 11.50 7.41
C ARG A 344 14.56 11.48 8.85
N SER A 345 14.86 12.49 9.68
CA SER A 345 14.32 12.62 11.05
C SER A 345 12.99 13.38 11.10
N THR A 346 12.54 13.93 9.96
CA THR A 346 11.29 14.68 9.84
C THR A 346 10.16 13.78 9.31
N GLY A 347 8.93 14.11 9.66
CA GLY A 347 7.73 13.42 9.13
C GLY A 347 7.50 13.66 7.64
N LEU A 348 7.93 14.82 7.16
CA LEU A 348 7.87 15.20 5.75
C LEU A 348 9.30 15.49 5.26
N ARG A 349 9.77 14.72 4.30
CA ARG A 349 11.08 14.91 3.71
C ARG A 349 10.93 15.43 2.28
N ALA A 350 11.73 16.43 1.92
CA ALA A 350 11.86 16.92 0.55
C ALA A 350 13.21 16.42 -0.02
N PRO A 351 13.23 15.31 -0.77
CA PRO A 351 14.46 14.86 -1.42
C PRO A 351 14.97 15.91 -2.40
N ARG A 352 16.29 16.18 -2.37
CA ARG A 352 16.92 17.03 -3.38
C ARG A 352 16.87 16.34 -4.73
N SER A 353 16.40 17.04 -5.74
CA SER A 353 16.21 16.50 -7.08
C SER A 353 16.27 17.63 -8.11
N ASP A 354 16.29 17.27 -9.37
CA ASP A 354 16.02 18.20 -10.47
C ASP A 354 14.56 18.71 -10.40
N PRO A 355 14.21 19.75 -11.16
CA PRO A 355 12.85 20.29 -11.15
C PRO A 355 11.76 19.30 -11.55
N LYS A 356 12.05 18.30 -12.38
CA LYS A 356 11.07 17.28 -12.81
C LYS A 356 10.79 16.27 -11.71
N GLY A 357 11.81 15.90 -10.95
CA GLY A 357 11.74 14.93 -9.86
C GLY A 357 11.35 15.53 -8.50
N ARG A 358 11.00 16.82 -8.41
CA ARG A 358 10.66 17.48 -7.15
C ARG A 358 9.42 16.88 -6.52
N ARG A 359 9.54 16.51 -5.23
CA ARG A 359 8.52 15.75 -4.52
C ARG A 359 8.61 15.93 -3.02
N VAL A 360 7.56 15.57 -2.34
CA VAL A 360 7.49 15.49 -0.87
C VAL A 360 7.26 14.02 -0.49
N GLU A 361 8.01 13.52 0.46
CA GLU A 361 7.87 12.18 1.03
C GLU A 361 7.16 12.28 2.39
N ASN A 362 6.01 11.61 2.52
CA ASN A 362 5.36 11.41 3.81
C ASN A 362 5.91 10.13 4.45
N ARG A 363 6.59 10.27 5.58
CA ARG A 363 7.26 9.19 6.31
C ARG A 363 6.46 8.69 7.52
N VAL A 364 5.28 9.29 7.77
CA VAL A 364 4.46 8.97 8.96
C VAL A 364 3.67 7.68 8.78
N ILE A 365 3.30 7.35 7.54
CA ILE A 365 2.43 6.24 7.22
C ILE A 365 3.08 4.90 7.62
N GLY A 366 2.38 4.11 8.42
CA GLY A 366 2.81 2.75 8.78
C GLY A 366 2.56 1.73 7.65
N ALA A 367 3.37 0.68 7.60
CA ALA A 367 3.17 -0.41 6.64
C ALA A 367 1.83 -1.14 6.83
N ASP A 368 1.25 -1.06 8.01
CA ASP A 368 -0.07 -1.62 8.36
C ASP A 368 -1.26 -0.79 7.89
N ALA A 369 -1.04 0.45 7.42
CA ALA A 369 -2.10 1.30 6.92
C ALA A 369 -2.76 0.73 5.65
N ASN A 370 -4.04 1.03 5.48
CA ASN A 370 -4.75 0.79 4.23
C ASN A 370 -4.19 1.73 3.15
N PRO A 371 -3.64 1.21 2.02
CA PRO A 371 -2.96 2.04 1.05
C PRO A 371 -3.87 3.10 0.40
N TYR A 372 -5.12 2.77 0.15
CA TYR A 372 -6.07 3.72 -0.45
C TYR A 372 -6.39 4.88 0.49
N LEU A 373 -6.66 4.58 1.76
CA LEU A 373 -7.01 5.59 2.76
C LEU A 373 -5.80 6.45 3.13
N ALA A 374 -4.61 5.85 3.26
CA ALA A 374 -3.40 6.59 3.58
C ALA A 374 -2.97 7.52 2.42
N ILE A 375 -2.99 7.03 1.17
CA ILE A 375 -2.70 7.85 -0.01
C ILE A 375 -3.76 8.94 -0.16
N ALA A 376 -5.05 8.62 0.05
CA ALA A 376 -6.11 9.64 0.03
C ALA A 376 -5.88 10.73 1.07
N ALA A 377 -5.53 10.37 2.32
CA ALA A 377 -5.31 11.31 3.41
C ALA A 377 -4.16 12.28 3.11
N THR A 378 -3.02 11.74 2.67
CA THR A 378 -1.84 12.56 2.38
C THR A 378 -2.05 13.47 1.18
N LEU A 379 -2.68 12.98 0.10
CA LEU A 379 -3.01 13.79 -1.07
C LEU A 379 -4.08 14.84 -0.75
N ALA A 380 -5.13 14.50 0.02
CA ALA A 380 -6.15 15.47 0.42
C ALA A 380 -5.56 16.60 1.27
N ALA A 381 -4.68 16.28 2.22
CA ALA A 381 -3.99 17.27 3.04
C ALA A 381 -3.14 18.22 2.17
N GLY A 382 -2.37 17.67 1.22
CA GLY A 382 -1.60 18.48 0.27
C GLY A 382 -2.48 19.34 -0.64
N PHE A 383 -3.56 18.77 -1.17
CA PHE A 383 -4.54 19.49 -2.00
C PHE A 383 -5.14 20.71 -1.28
N LEU A 384 -5.62 20.50 -0.05
CA LEU A 384 -6.18 21.57 0.76
C LEU A 384 -5.12 22.65 1.03
N GLY A 385 -3.88 22.26 1.31
CA GLY A 385 -2.78 23.21 1.46
C GLY A 385 -2.57 24.09 0.23
N MET A 386 -2.57 23.50 -0.96
CA MET A 386 -2.42 24.24 -2.22
C MET A 386 -3.61 25.15 -2.51
N VAL A 387 -4.83 24.72 -2.20
CA VAL A 387 -6.04 25.51 -2.47
C VAL A 387 -6.23 26.66 -1.47
N GLU A 388 -5.84 26.44 -0.21
CA GLU A 388 -5.94 27.41 0.88
C GLU A 388 -4.67 28.26 1.06
N GLU A 389 -3.63 28.00 0.25
CA GLU A 389 -2.33 28.69 0.30
C GLU A 389 -1.69 28.63 1.71
N VAL A 390 -1.68 27.43 2.30
CA VAL A 390 -1.18 27.20 3.66
C VAL A 390 0.34 27.22 3.70
N GLU A 391 0.91 28.21 4.37
CA GLU A 391 2.35 28.32 4.54
C GLU A 391 2.90 27.23 5.49
N PRO A 392 4.00 26.55 5.13
CA PRO A 392 4.64 25.58 6.02
C PRO A 392 5.43 26.27 7.13
N ARG A 393 5.69 25.54 8.20
CA ARG A 393 6.73 25.93 9.16
C ARG A 393 8.09 25.97 8.47
N PRO A 394 9.09 26.71 9.02
CA PRO A 394 10.45 26.71 8.45
C PRO A 394 11.04 25.29 8.37
N ALA A 395 11.79 25.03 7.31
CA ALA A 395 12.50 23.74 7.12
C ALA A 395 13.53 23.50 8.24
N VAL A 396 13.56 22.26 8.74
CA VAL A 396 14.51 21.85 9.78
C VAL A 396 15.79 21.37 9.13
N ALA A 397 16.91 22.02 9.45
CA ALA A 397 18.24 21.67 8.93
C ALA A 397 18.98 20.59 9.75
N GLY A 398 18.60 20.41 11.03
CA GLY A 398 19.23 19.46 11.96
C GLY A 398 18.34 18.27 12.27
N GLY A 399 18.70 17.48 13.29
CA GLY A 399 17.88 16.39 13.77
C GLY A 399 16.55 16.88 14.35
N ALA A 400 15.45 16.24 13.98
CA ALA A 400 14.09 16.63 14.38
C ALA A 400 13.48 15.67 15.43
N TYR A 401 14.20 14.66 15.90
CA TYR A 401 13.64 13.67 16.84
C TYR A 401 13.25 14.26 18.21
N ASP A 402 13.81 15.42 18.58
CA ASP A 402 13.45 16.11 19.82
C ASP A 402 12.29 17.08 19.65
N ASN A 403 11.81 17.27 18.41
CA ASN A 403 10.65 18.10 18.10
C ASN A 403 9.37 17.26 18.17
N GLU A 404 8.97 16.85 19.36
CA GLU A 404 7.75 16.05 19.57
C GLU A 404 6.52 16.94 19.44
N ARG A 405 5.89 16.93 18.29
CA ARG A 405 4.64 17.65 18.05
C ARG A 405 3.86 17.04 16.89
N ASP A 406 2.59 17.34 16.86
CA ASP A 406 1.64 17.04 15.78
C ASP A 406 1.27 15.56 15.62
N LEU A 407 2.05 14.63 16.16
CA LEU A 407 1.74 13.22 16.11
C LEU A 407 1.54 12.65 17.53
N PRO A 408 0.52 11.80 17.73
CA PRO A 408 0.40 11.02 18.95
C PRO A 408 1.49 9.95 18.98
N TYR A 409 2.13 9.76 20.13
CA TYR A 409 3.07 8.66 20.36
C TYR A 409 2.75 7.93 21.66
N SER A 410 3.18 6.70 21.75
CA SER A 410 2.91 5.83 22.89
C SER A 410 3.74 6.14 24.12
#